data_4f07dfbde1eced159ca1f9dc32b727c3
#
_entry.id   4f07dfbde1eced159ca1f9dc32b727c3
#
_cell.length_a   1.000
_cell.length_b   1.000
_cell.length_c   1.000
_cell.angle_alpha   90.00
_cell.angle_beta   90.00
_cell.angle_gamma   90.00
#
_symmetry.space_group_name_H-M   'P 1'
#
loop_
_entity.id
_entity.type
_entity.pdbx_description
1 polymer ?
#
loop_
_entity_poly.entity_id
_entity_poly.type
_entity_poly.pdbx_seq_one_letter_code
_entity_poly.pdbx_strand_id
1 'polypeptide(L)'
;MIKNKHKIISVVLCLALVLSSFFALSVSVSAASGDTVCVRVPSGWSEVHCYMWTEGGGNNGDWPGPKMTATSESGVYAYSITGNFSNIIFNNGNSGVGTNQTNDLDYSNYNGYICDLSKGVSSPSWSVYSGGGGDTTNPTVPPTNPLG
;
A
#
# COMPACT_ATOMS: atom_id res chain seq x y z
N MET A 1 -54.79 22.40 -13.04
CA MET A 1 -54.20 21.17 -12.48
C MET A 1 -52.93 20.71 -13.18
N ILE A 2 -52.34 21.48 -14.06
CA ILE A 2 -51.11 21.12 -14.87
C ILE A 2 -49.81 21.71 -14.27
N LYS A 3 -49.87 22.85 -13.55
CA LYS A 3 -48.67 23.54 -13.02
C LYS A 3 -47.87 22.74 -11.96
N ASN A 4 -48.50 21.79 -11.25
CA ASN A 4 -47.81 21.01 -10.20
C ASN A 4 -47.02 19.81 -10.74
N LYS A 5 -47.35 19.29 -11.93
CA LYS A 5 -46.69 18.14 -12.51
C LYS A 5 -45.25 18.48 -12.95
N HIS A 6 -45.03 19.69 -13.51
CA HIS A 6 -43.70 20.14 -13.95
C HIS A 6 -42.75 20.40 -12.80
N LYS A 7 -43.25 20.85 -11.61
CA LYS A 7 -42.42 21.03 -10.42
C LYS A 7 -41.96 19.70 -9.83
N ILE A 8 -42.84 18.69 -9.81
CA ILE A 8 -42.52 17.36 -9.31
C ILE A 8 -41.52 16.68 -10.24
N ILE A 9 -41.68 16.78 -11.54
CA ILE A 9 -40.72 16.22 -12.56
C ILE A 9 -39.35 16.87 -12.42
N SER A 10 -39.29 18.18 -12.21
CA SER A 10 -38.03 18.90 -12.05
C SER A 10 -37.30 18.51 -10.78
N VAL A 11 -38.01 18.34 -9.67
CA VAL A 11 -37.43 17.90 -8.39
C VAL A 11 -36.93 16.46 -8.44
N VAL A 12 -37.68 15.57 -9.09
CA VAL A 12 -37.28 14.16 -9.28
C VAL A 12 -36.07 14.06 -10.21
N LEU A 13 -36.00 14.89 -11.25
CA LEU A 13 -34.84 14.92 -12.17
C LEU A 13 -33.58 15.48 -11.49
N CYS A 14 -33.70 16.51 -10.65
CA CYS A 14 -32.60 17.01 -9.84
C CYS A 14 -32.12 16.00 -8.78
N LEU A 15 -33.04 15.27 -8.16
CA LEU A 15 -32.68 14.25 -7.18
C LEU A 15 -31.97 13.06 -7.84
N ALA A 16 -32.38 12.68 -9.05
CA ALA A 16 -31.71 11.62 -9.82
C ALA A 16 -30.28 12.01 -10.26
N LEU A 17 -30.05 13.29 -10.53
CA LEU A 17 -28.71 13.81 -10.89
C LEU A 17 -27.77 13.89 -9.68
N VAL A 18 -28.29 14.10 -8.48
CA VAL A 18 -27.47 14.14 -7.26
C VAL A 18 -27.09 12.73 -6.78
N LEU A 19 -27.94 11.72 -7.02
CA LEU A 19 -27.62 10.33 -6.66
C LEU A 19 -26.60 9.66 -7.60
N SER A 20 -26.39 10.19 -8.81
CA SER A 20 -25.42 9.64 -9.77
C SER A 20 -23.97 10.11 -9.55
N SER A 21 -23.73 11.00 -8.59
CA SER A 21 -22.39 11.58 -8.34
C SER A 21 -21.54 10.77 -7.32
N PHE A 22 -22.10 9.71 -6.73
CA PHE A 22 -21.31 8.78 -5.90
C PHE A 22 -20.77 7.60 -6.72
N PHE A 23 -20.25 7.85 -7.90
CA PHE A 23 -19.26 6.95 -8.44
C PHE A 23 -18.00 7.17 -7.61
N ALA A 24 -17.76 6.26 -6.66
CA ALA A 24 -16.45 6.10 -6.07
C ALA A 24 -15.46 6.01 -7.24
N LEU A 25 -14.66 7.05 -7.41
CA LEU A 25 -13.44 6.92 -8.17
C LEU A 25 -12.62 5.88 -7.43
N SER A 26 -12.71 4.63 -7.85
CA SER A 26 -11.67 3.66 -7.61
C SER A 26 -10.45 4.22 -8.35
N VAL A 27 -9.62 4.96 -7.64
CA VAL A 27 -8.27 5.26 -8.10
C VAL A 27 -7.61 3.90 -8.15
N SER A 28 -7.61 3.28 -9.31
CA SER A 28 -6.70 2.21 -9.61
C SER A 28 -5.32 2.84 -9.55
N VAL A 29 -4.62 2.70 -8.41
CA VAL A 29 -3.19 2.92 -8.37
C VAL A 29 -2.64 1.80 -9.23
N SER A 30 -2.46 2.10 -10.52
CA SER A 30 -1.61 1.32 -11.39
C SER A 30 -0.21 1.52 -10.81
N ALA A 31 0.25 0.54 -10.02
CA ALA A 31 1.64 0.49 -9.63
C ALA A 31 2.44 0.48 -10.93
N ALA A 32 3.20 1.55 -11.16
CA ALA A 32 4.16 1.55 -12.24
C ALA A 32 5.08 0.34 -12.01
N SER A 33 5.21 -0.49 -13.03
CA SER A 33 6.09 -1.66 -13.04
C SER A 33 7.48 -1.22 -12.58
N GLY A 34 7.93 -1.71 -11.45
CA GLY A 34 9.33 -1.65 -11.08
C GLY A 34 9.66 -1.03 -9.72
N ASP A 35 8.94 -0.02 -9.25
CA ASP A 35 9.39 0.79 -8.12
C ASP A 35 8.35 0.85 -6.99
N THR A 36 7.72 -0.27 -6.65
CA THR A 36 6.69 -0.32 -5.62
C THR A 36 6.96 -1.46 -4.64
N VAL A 37 6.94 -1.14 -3.35
CA VAL A 37 6.91 -2.14 -2.28
C VAL A 37 5.53 -2.19 -1.66
N CYS A 38 5.06 -3.39 -1.35
CA CYS A 38 3.80 -3.63 -0.67
C CYS A 38 4.01 -4.28 0.69
N VAL A 39 3.07 -4.04 1.61
CA VAL A 39 3.03 -4.72 2.90
C VAL A 39 1.59 -5.11 3.25
N ARG A 40 1.40 -6.33 3.73
CA ARG A 40 0.19 -6.79 4.38
C ARG A 40 0.38 -6.68 5.89
N VAL A 41 -0.43 -5.85 6.54
CA VAL A 41 -0.28 -5.55 7.96
C VAL A 41 -1.22 -6.36 8.84
N PRO A 42 -0.88 -6.57 10.13
CA PRO A 42 -1.78 -7.19 11.08
C PRO A 42 -3.02 -6.32 11.31
N SER A 43 -4.09 -6.94 11.78
CA SER A 43 -5.29 -6.22 12.20
C SER A 43 -4.96 -5.23 13.33
N GLY A 44 -5.49 -4.00 13.22
CA GLY A 44 -5.27 -2.96 14.23
C GLY A 44 -4.28 -1.87 13.84
N TRP A 45 -3.52 -2.05 12.75
CA TRP A 45 -2.74 -0.96 12.18
C TRP A 45 -3.65 -0.06 11.33
N SER A 46 -3.94 1.14 11.80
CA SER A 46 -4.77 2.14 11.09
C SER A 46 -3.93 3.07 10.21
N GLU A 47 -2.64 3.10 10.44
CA GLU A 47 -1.66 3.89 9.72
C GLU A 47 -0.45 3.04 9.43
N VAL A 48 0.14 3.20 8.25
CA VAL A 48 1.28 2.39 7.80
C VAL A 48 2.30 3.30 7.15
N HIS A 49 3.53 3.16 7.58
CA HIS A 49 4.70 3.87 7.06
C HIS A 49 5.78 2.88 6.64
N CYS A 50 6.65 3.30 5.74
CA CYS A 50 7.88 2.60 5.43
C CYS A 50 9.07 3.55 5.56
N TYR A 51 10.01 3.19 6.42
CA TYR A 51 11.30 3.86 6.51
C TYR A 51 12.34 3.04 5.77
N MET A 52 12.99 3.64 4.78
CA MET A 52 13.96 2.96 3.92
C MET A 52 15.29 3.71 3.96
N TRP A 53 16.40 2.96 3.97
CA TRP A 53 17.75 3.55 3.98
C TRP A 53 18.79 2.63 3.36
N THR A 54 19.97 3.19 3.14
CA THR A 54 21.16 2.45 2.77
C THR A 54 22.27 2.81 3.75
N GLU A 55 23.01 1.83 4.24
CA GLU A 55 24.12 2.05 5.16
C GLU A 55 25.14 3.03 4.55
N GLY A 56 25.45 4.09 5.30
CA GLY A 56 26.33 5.15 4.81
C GLY A 56 25.77 6.00 3.68
N GLY A 57 24.51 5.79 3.30
CA GLY A 57 23.80 6.51 2.24
C GLY A 57 22.63 7.36 2.75
N GLY A 58 21.66 7.60 1.87
CA GLY A 58 20.45 8.35 2.17
C GLY A 58 19.31 7.48 2.72
N ASN A 59 18.23 8.16 3.09
CA ASN A 59 16.96 7.56 3.46
C ASN A 59 15.81 8.20 2.67
N ASN A 60 14.60 7.64 2.80
CA ASN A 60 13.41 8.11 2.10
C ASN A 60 12.63 9.20 2.87
N GLY A 61 13.16 9.72 3.96
CA GLY A 61 12.56 10.76 4.79
C GLY A 61 12.87 10.56 6.27
N ASP A 62 12.44 11.51 7.10
CA ASP A 62 12.57 11.39 8.54
C ASP A 62 11.67 10.27 9.09
N TRP A 63 12.08 9.69 10.24
CA TRP A 63 11.26 8.72 10.95
C TRP A 63 9.85 9.27 11.26
N PRO A 64 8.77 8.53 11.05
CA PRO A 64 8.63 7.10 10.75
C PRO A 64 8.73 6.73 9.26
N GLY A 65 9.18 7.62 8.42
CA GLY A 65 9.19 7.48 6.97
C GLY A 65 7.86 7.92 6.33
N PRO A 66 7.80 7.94 4.99
CA PRO A 66 6.59 8.26 4.27
C PRO A 66 5.43 7.32 4.60
N LYS A 67 4.21 7.89 4.62
CA LYS A 67 2.98 7.12 4.77
C LYS A 67 2.72 6.31 3.50
N MET A 68 2.36 5.06 3.68
CA MET A 68 1.96 4.17 2.58
C MET A 68 0.48 4.37 2.24
N THR A 69 0.13 4.12 0.98
CA THR A 69 -1.25 4.23 0.48
C THR A 69 -1.94 2.87 0.55
N ALA A 70 -3.16 2.84 1.07
CA ALA A 70 -3.97 1.63 1.04
C ALA A 70 -4.27 1.22 -0.41
N THR A 71 -4.20 -0.08 -0.69
CA THR A 71 -4.57 -0.65 -1.99
C THR A 71 -6.05 -1.04 -2.01
N SER A 72 -6.52 -1.60 -3.12
CA SER A 72 -7.87 -2.20 -3.19
C SER A 72 -8.03 -3.47 -2.35
N GLU A 73 -6.91 -4.10 -1.96
CA GLU A 73 -6.89 -5.27 -1.10
C GLU A 73 -6.85 -4.84 0.38
N SER A 74 -7.81 -5.32 1.16
CA SER A 74 -7.93 -4.96 2.58
C SER A 74 -6.68 -5.36 3.36
N GLY A 75 -6.15 -4.42 4.15
CA GLY A 75 -4.95 -4.60 4.96
C GLY A 75 -3.64 -4.59 4.17
N VAL A 76 -3.68 -4.26 2.88
CA VAL A 76 -2.48 -4.13 2.04
C VAL A 76 -2.24 -2.67 1.69
N TYR A 77 -1.00 -2.26 1.86
CA TYR A 77 -0.52 -0.90 1.59
C TYR A 77 0.65 -0.92 0.63
N ALA A 78 0.79 0.12 -0.17
CA ALA A 78 1.82 0.27 -1.18
C ALA A 78 2.57 1.60 -1.04
N TYR A 79 3.84 1.60 -1.39
CA TYR A 79 4.68 2.79 -1.48
C TYR A 79 5.48 2.76 -2.77
N SER A 80 5.43 3.86 -3.54
CA SER A 80 6.26 4.04 -4.74
C SER A 80 7.64 4.53 -4.34
N ILE A 81 8.66 3.76 -4.69
CA ILE A 81 10.04 3.99 -4.28
C ILE A 81 10.69 4.96 -5.26
N THR A 82 11.33 6.01 -4.74
CA THR A 82 11.99 7.05 -5.53
C THR A 82 13.52 7.06 -5.41
N GLY A 83 14.09 6.03 -4.79
CA GLY A 83 15.53 5.91 -4.57
C GLY A 83 15.99 4.47 -4.52
N ASN A 84 17.28 4.27 -4.36
CA ASN A 84 17.88 2.95 -4.16
C ASN A 84 18.16 2.75 -2.67
N PHE A 85 17.46 1.80 -2.06
CA PHE A 85 17.58 1.49 -0.64
C PHE A 85 17.88 0.01 -0.47
N SER A 86 18.68 -0.32 0.55
CA SER A 86 19.02 -1.70 0.89
C SER A 86 18.27 -2.23 2.10
N ASN A 87 17.64 -1.36 2.88
CA ASN A 87 16.95 -1.72 4.11
C ASN A 87 15.57 -1.08 4.16
N ILE A 88 14.65 -1.73 4.87
CA ILE A 88 13.30 -1.22 5.11
C ILE A 88 12.78 -1.62 6.49
N ILE A 89 12.04 -0.71 7.13
CA ILE A 89 11.18 -0.98 8.29
C ILE A 89 9.76 -0.60 7.92
N PHE A 90 8.81 -1.51 8.14
CA PHE A 90 7.39 -1.19 8.16
C PHE A 90 6.95 -0.88 9.58
N ASN A 91 6.17 0.17 9.77
CA ASN A 91 5.73 0.60 11.08
C ASN A 91 4.33 1.27 11.04
N ASN A 92 3.70 1.40 12.20
CA ASN A 92 2.38 2.05 12.36
C ASN A 92 2.48 3.51 12.85
N GLY A 93 3.60 4.18 12.60
CA GLY A 93 3.88 5.54 13.08
C GLY A 93 4.54 5.58 14.46
N ASN A 94 4.65 4.45 15.16
CA ASN A 94 5.23 4.37 16.49
C ASN A 94 6.47 3.48 16.50
N SER A 95 7.35 3.71 17.47
CA SER A 95 8.48 2.84 17.76
C SER A 95 8.04 1.60 18.55
N GLY A 96 8.80 0.55 18.48
CA GLY A 96 8.58 -0.69 19.21
C GLY A 96 8.67 -1.93 18.32
N VAL A 97 9.88 -2.47 18.23
CA VAL A 97 10.20 -3.65 17.42
C VAL A 97 9.32 -4.84 17.84
N GLY A 98 8.79 -5.54 16.85
CA GLY A 98 7.95 -6.72 17.07
C GLY A 98 6.49 -6.43 17.42
N THR A 99 6.12 -5.15 17.65
CA THR A 99 4.74 -4.74 17.95
C THR A 99 4.29 -3.63 17.00
N ASN A 100 4.99 -2.52 17.00
CA ASN A 100 4.65 -1.32 16.22
C ASN A 100 5.49 -1.20 14.94
N GLN A 101 6.59 -1.92 14.86
CA GLN A 101 7.48 -1.94 13.71
C GLN A 101 8.15 -3.32 13.54
N THR A 102 8.58 -3.60 12.32
CA THR A 102 9.46 -4.75 12.02
C THR A 102 10.87 -4.52 12.58
N ASN A 103 11.68 -5.56 12.59
CA ASN A 103 13.14 -5.42 12.57
C ASN A 103 13.57 -4.74 11.27
N ASP A 104 14.84 -4.42 11.17
CA ASP A 104 15.49 -4.04 9.93
C ASP A 104 15.40 -5.22 8.96
N LEU A 105 14.79 -4.97 7.79
CA LEU A 105 14.63 -5.98 6.76
C LEU A 105 15.52 -5.63 5.58
N ASP A 106 16.22 -6.61 5.03
CA ASP A 106 16.91 -6.48 3.77
C ASP A 106 15.89 -6.24 2.65
N TYR A 107 16.12 -5.20 1.85
CA TYR A 107 15.22 -4.83 0.74
C TYR A 107 15.87 -4.98 -0.63
N SER A 108 17.16 -5.21 -0.73
CA SER A 108 17.96 -5.09 -1.96
C SER A 108 17.42 -5.82 -3.20
N ASN A 109 16.45 -6.71 -3.06
CA ASN A 109 15.91 -7.53 -4.15
C ASN A 109 14.38 -7.74 -4.11
N TYR A 110 13.62 -6.91 -3.40
CA TYR A 110 12.17 -7.13 -3.17
C TYR A 110 11.25 -6.16 -3.92
N ASN A 111 11.73 -5.58 -5.01
CA ASN A 111 10.90 -4.76 -5.87
C ASN A 111 9.77 -5.60 -6.51
N GLY A 112 8.52 -5.15 -6.40
CA GLY A 112 7.36 -5.91 -6.86
C GLY A 112 6.90 -7.04 -5.92
N TYR A 113 7.43 -7.10 -4.71
CA TYR A 113 7.05 -8.07 -3.69
C TYR A 113 6.13 -7.47 -2.62
N ILE A 114 5.44 -8.34 -1.91
CA ILE A 114 4.70 -8.02 -0.70
C ILE A 114 5.38 -8.63 0.52
N CYS A 115 5.58 -7.81 1.56
CA CYS A 115 5.95 -8.27 2.87
C CYS A 115 4.69 -8.62 3.66
N ASP A 116 4.50 -9.86 4.05
CA ASP A 116 3.33 -10.30 4.82
C ASP A 116 3.66 -10.32 6.32
N LEU A 117 2.97 -9.45 7.08
CA LEU A 117 3.04 -9.33 8.54
C LEU A 117 1.79 -9.87 9.23
N SER A 118 0.86 -10.52 8.51
CA SER A 118 -0.41 -11.00 9.07
C SER A 118 -0.23 -12.04 10.18
N LYS A 119 0.89 -12.76 10.18
CA LYS A 119 1.26 -13.72 11.23
C LYS A 119 2.01 -13.10 12.41
N GLY A 120 2.25 -11.82 12.36
CA GLY A 120 2.96 -11.04 13.37
C GLY A 120 4.12 -10.23 12.79
N VAL A 121 4.35 -9.09 13.40
CA VAL A 121 5.35 -8.10 12.96
C VAL A 121 6.79 -8.63 13.08
N SER A 122 7.01 -9.56 14.00
CA SER A 122 8.31 -10.23 14.19
C SER A 122 8.57 -11.41 13.26
N SER A 123 7.60 -11.75 12.39
CA SER A 123 7.69 -12.92 11.50
C SER A 123 7.36 -12.52 10.06
N PRO A 124 8.07 -11.53 9.49
CA PRO A 124 7.83 -11.08 8.12
C PRO A 124 8.15 -12.17 7.11
N SER A 125 7.37 -12.24 6.04
CA SER A 125 7.65 -13.12 4.91
C SER A 125 7.44 -12.38 3.60
N TRP A 126 8.35 -12.57 2.64
CA TRP A 126 8.28 -11.96 1.32
C TRP A 126 7.74 -12.92 0.28
N SER A 127 6.86 -12.43 -0.58
CA SER A 127 6.36 -13.17 -1.74
C SER A 127 6.09 -12.22 -2.90
N VAL A 128 6.00 -12.76 -4.12
CA VAL A 128 5.61 -11.96 -5.30
C VAL A 128 4.20 -11.42 -5.10
N TYR A 129 3.99 -10.13 -5.33
CA TYR A 129 2.67 -9.52 -5.25
C TYR A 129 1.94 -9.62 -6.58
N SER A 130 0.90 -10.44 -6.61
CA SER A 130 0.03 -10.63 -7.78
C SER A 130 -1.24 -9.78 -7.72
N GLY A 131 -1.41 -8.96 -6.70
CA GLY A 131 -2.58 -8.14 -6.45
C GLY A 131 -2.49 -6.76 -7.10
N GLY A 132 -3.20 -6.57 -8.21
CA GLY A 132 -3.34 -5.28 -8.88
C GLY A 132 -2.63 -5.24 -10.22
N GLY A 133 -3.24 -5.83 -11.23
CA GLY A 133 -3.09 -5.61 -12.67
C GLY A 133 -1.82 -4.92 -13.16
N GLY A 134 -0.73 -5.62 -13.27
CA GLY A 134 0.50 -5.18 -13.91
C GLY A 134 1.23 -6.39 -14.46
N ASP A 135 1.63 -6.28 -15.69
CA ASP A 135 2.26 -7.22 -16.59
C ASP A 135 3.20 -8.25 -15.93
N THR A 136 2.99 -9.51 -16.28
CA THR A 136 3.79 -10.66 -15.85
C THR A 136 5.12 -10.72 -16.58
N THR A 137 6.04 -9.83 -16.30
CA THR A 137 7.45 -10.07 -16.57
C THR A 137 8.04 -10.76 -15.34
N ASN A 138 8.37 -12.02 -15.53
CA ASN A 138 8.88 -12.99 -14.59
C ASN A 138 9.88 -12.38 -13.57
N PRO A 139 9.51 -12.26 -12.27
CA PRO A 139 10.48 -11.80 -11.27
C PRO A 139 11.54 -12.88 -11.07
N THR A 140 12.78 -12.46 -11.09
CA THR A 140 13.93 -13.30 -10.73
C THR A 140 13.68 -13.93 -9.34
N VAL A 141 13.92 -15.23 -9.23
CA VAL A 141 13.75 -16.01 -7.99
C VAL A 141 14.38 -15.28 -6.80
N PRO A 142 13.67 -15.13 -5.65
CA PRO A 142 14.24 -14.52 -4.45
C PRO A 142 15.54 -15.25 -4.06
N PRO A 143 16.54 -14.52 -3.56
CA PRO A 143 17.67 -15.19 -2.93
C PRO A 143 17.16 -16.01 -1.75
N THR A 144 17.53 -17.27 -1.71
CA THR A 144 17.27 -18.15 -0.56
C THR A 144 17.84 -17.49 0.69
N ASN A 145 17.01 -17.30 1.71
CA ASN A 145 17.41 -16.74 3.00
C ASN A 145 18.62 -17.51 3.53
N PRO A 146 19.78 -16.88 3.77
CA PRO A 146 20.98 -17.57 4.23
C PRO A 146 20.99 -17.89 5.73
N LEU A 147 19.84 -17.76 6.41
CA LEU A 147 19.69 -18.15 7.81
C LEU A 147 18.83 -19.42 7.90
N GLY A 148 19.44 -20.54 7.53
CA GLY A 148 19.05 -21.87 7.95
C GLY A 148 19.69 -22.20 9.29
#